data_8a6904813f41b10bd6c5fc04e78f16d1
#
_entry.id   8a6904813f41b10bd6c5fc04e78f16d1
#
_cell.length_a   1.000
_cell.length_b   1.000
_cell.length_c   1.000
_cell.angle_alpha   90.00
_cell.angle_beta   90.00
_cell.angle_gamma   90.00
#
_symmetry.space_group_name_H-M   'P 1'
#
loop_
_entity.id
_entity.type
_entity.pdbx_description
1 polymer ?
#
loop_
_entity_poly.entity_id
_entity_poly.type
_entity_poly.pdbx_seq_one_letter_code
_entity_poly.pdbx_strand_id
1 'polypeptide(L)'
;MMRKNLRTGMMLMTLLAVILAACAGERPKNLGVKSGVLAACPSSPNCVSSFAADEGHRIAPFSFTDAPTVAFARLTQLLRQRSDATIIEEGSGYLRVELRTTLFVDDAEFLLDGEKKVIHLRSASRLGYSDLGKNRSRLEEIRAAFSR
;
A
#
# COMPACT_ATOMS: atom_id res chain seq x y z
N MET A 1 5.24 1.88 48.10
CA MET A 1 4.53 0.86 47.30
C MET A 1 4.16 1.38 45.87
N MET A 2 3.79 2.66 45.70
CA MET A 2 3.40 3.28 44.40
C MET A 2 4.48 3.27 43.31
N ARG A 3 5.77 3.43 43.62
CA ARG A 3 6.86 3.50 42.62
C ARG A 3 7.15 2.17 41.87
N LYS A 4 6.87 1.01 42.51
CA LYS A 4 7.06 -0.31 41.86
C LYS A 4 6.00 -0.57 40.77
N ASN A 5 4.75 -0.18 41.00
CA ASN A 5 3.66 -0.39 40.06
C ASN A 5 3.81 0.48 38.79
N LEU A 6 4.38 1.69 38.94
CA LEU A 6 4.64 2.59 37.80
C LEU A 6 5.73 2.04 36.85
N ARG A 7 6.81 1.46 37.41
CA ARG A 7 7.88 0.83 36.63
C ARG A 7 7.41 -0.42 35.91
N THR A 8 6.56 -1.24 36.55
CA THR A 8 6.00 -2.45 35.94
C THR A 8 5.01 -2.08 34.79
N GLY A 9 4.17 -1.07 34.99
CA GLY A 9 3.25 -0.58 33.94
C GLY A 9 3.98 -0.01 32.74
N MET A 10 5.06 0.75 32.96
CA MET A 10 5.87 1.33 31.89
C MET A 10 6.64 0.26 31.12
N MET A 11 7.13 -0.79 31.79
CA MET A 11 7.81 -1.91 31.15
C MET A 11 6.83 -2.79 30.32
N LEU A 12 5.59 -2.95 30.78
CA LEU A 12 4.54 -3.67 30.04
C LEU A 12 4.11 -2.91 28.78
N MET A 13 3.98 -1.58 28.87
CA MET A 13 3.65 -0.73 27.70
C MET A 13 4.77 -0.73 26.66
N THR A 14 6.04 -0.71 27.08
CA THR A 14 7.18 -0.79 26.13
C THR A 14 7.26 -2.16 25.46
N LEU A 15 7.01 -3.24 26.19
CA LEU A 15 6.99 -4.60 25.62
C LEU A 15 5.85 -4.76 24.58
N LEU A 16 4.67 -4.23 24.87
CA LEU A 16 3.53 -4.26 23.94
C LEU A 16 3.80 -3.44 22.68
N ALA A 17 4.44 -2.28 22.81
CA ALA A 17 4.82 -1.44 21.65
C ALA A 17 5.86 -2.13 20.75
N VAL A 18 6.81 -2.86 21.32
CA VAL A 18 7.82 -3.63 20.57
C VAL A 18 7.17 -4.80 19.81
N ILE A 19 6.21 -5.50 20.42
CA ILE A 19 5.49 -6.60 19.78
C ILE A 19 4.65 -6.08 18.59
N LEU A 20 3.97 -4.95 18.72
CA LEU A 20 3.19 -4.34 17.63
C LEU A 20 4.08 -3.84 16.48
N ALA A 21 5.28 -3.36 16.77
CA ALA A 21 6.23 -2.96 15.73
C ALA A 21 6.79 -4.18 14.96
N ALA A 22 6.98 -5.31 15.61
CA ALA A 22 7.45 -6.55 14.97
C ALA A 22 6.44 -7.13 13.98
N CYS A 23 5.13 -6.91 14.19
CA CYS A 23 4.08 -7.36 13.27
C CYS A 23 3.97 -6.52 11.99
N ALA A 24 4.62 -5.35 11.90
CA ALA A 24 4.56 -4.51 10.72
C ALA A 24 5.43 -5.02 9.56
N GLY A 25 6.41 -5.89 9.81
CA GLY A 25 7.42 -6.30 8.84
C GLY A 25 8.38 -5.16 8.44
N GLU A 26 9.52 -5.52 7.86
CA GLU A 26 10.45 -4.50 7.33
C GLU A 26 9.89 -3.87 6.05
N ARG A 27 10.14 -2.56 5.89
CA ARG A 27 9.80 -1.83 4.67
C ARG A 27 10.64 -2.36 3.51
N PRO A 28 10.03 -2.83 2.40
CA PRO A 28 10.77 -3.34 1.25
C PRO A 28 11.70 -2.28 0.65
N LYS A 29 12.91 -2.69 0.27
CA LYS A 29 13.93 -1.81 -0.34
C LYS A 29 13.96 -1.90 -1.87
N ASN A 30 13.22 -2.84 -2.45
CA ASN A 30 13.22 -3.15 -3.89
C ASN A 30 12.00 -2.60 -4.63
N LEU A 31 11.23 -1.70 -4.02
CA LEU A 31 10.10 -1.01 -4.63
C LEU A 31 10.56 0.20 -5.46
N GLY A 32 9.63 0.81 -6.15
CA GLY A 32 9.87 1.93 -7.05
C GLY A 32 9.81 1.56 -8.51
N VAL A 33 9.96 2.56 -9.35
CA VAL A 33 9.88 2.41 -10.80
C VAL A 33 11.24 2.00 -11.36
N LYS A 34 11.28 0.91 -12.13
CA LYS A 34 12.45 0.46 -12.87
C LYS A 34 12.07 0.25 -14.34
N SER A 35 12.75 0.94 -15.24
CA SER A 35 12.46 0.87 -16.69
C SER A 35 10.96 1.10 -17.03
N GLY A 36 10.31 2.03 -16.32
CA GLY A 36 8.92 2.40 -16.58
C GLY A 36 7.86 1.45 -16.01
N VAL A 37 8.26 0.46 -15.20
CA VAL A 37 7.34 -0.51 -14.59
C VAL A 37 7.55 -0.63 -13.07
N LEU A 38 6.51 -1.06 -12.36
CA LEU A 38 6.60 -1.42 -10.94
C LEU A 38 7.20 -2.83 -10.78
N ALA A 39 7.69 -3.13 -9.59
CA ALA A 39 8.26 -4.44 -9.27
C ALA A 39 7.24 -5.57 -9.52
N ALA A 40 7.72 -6.72 -9.98
CA ALA A 40 6.88 -7.92 -10.13
C ALA A 40 6.35 -8.40 -8.77
N CYS A 41 5.19 -9.04 -8.78
CA CYS A 41 4.70 -9.79 -7.63
C CYS A 41 5.59 -11.01 -7.34
N PRO A 42 5.79 -11.37 -6.06
CA PRO A 42 6.33 -12.69 -5.71
C PRO A 42 5.32 -13.79 -6.12
N SER A 43 5.72 -15.04 -6.02
CA SER A 43 4.83 -16.18 -6.32
C SER A 43 3.73 -16.40 -5.28
N SER A 44 3.80 -15.76 -4.14
CA SER A 44 2.79 -15.85 -3.08
C SER A 44 1.54 -15.02 -3.42
N PRO A 45 0.31 -15.49 -3.12
CA PRO A 45 -0.94 -14.86 -3.54
C PRO A 45 -1.30 -13.59 -2.74
N ASN A 46 -0.37 -13.01 -1.99
CA ASN A 46 -0.55 -11.80 -1.19
C ASN A 46 -0.12 -10.51 -1.92
N CYS A 47 -0.10 -10.54 -3.24
CA CYS A 47 0.27 -9.41 -4.10
C CYS A 47 -0.67 -9.32 -5.30
N VAL A 48 -0.97 -8.10 -5.73
CA VAL A 48 -1.64 -7.82 -7.00
C VAL A 48 -0.89 -6.70 -7.74
N SER A 49 -0.87 -6.76 -9.08
CA SER A 49 -0.21 -5.75 -9.92
C SER A 49 -0.90 -5.63 -11.28
N SER A 50 -0.98 -4.41 -11.80
CA SER A 50 -1.47 -4.15 -13.16
C SER A 50 -0.46 -4.56 -14.25
N PHE A 51 0.78 -4.87 -13.86
CA PHE A 51 1.79 -5.43 -14.75
C PHE A 51 1.87 -6.97 -14.71
N ALA A 52 1.11 -7.63 -13.84
CA ALA A 52 1.12 -9.09 -13.76
C ALA A 52 0.49 -9.74 -15.01
N ALA A 53 1.13 -10.79 -15.51
CA ALA A 53 0.64 -11.57 -16.64
C ALA A 53 -0.37 -12.64 -16.22
N ASP A 54 -0.17 -13.24 -15.06
CA ASP A 54 -1.03 -14.28 -14.52
C ASP A 54 -2.29 -13.72 -13.85
N GLU A 55 -3.39 -14.47 -13.91
CA GLU A 55 -4.69 -14.03 -13.41
C GLU A 55 -4.73 -13.87 -11.88
N GLY A 56 -3.95 -14.66 -11.15
CA GLY A 56 -3.91 -14.62 -9.69
C GLY A 56 -3.44 -13.27 -9.17
N HIS A 57 -2.44 -12.69 -9.81
CA HIS A 57 -1.86 -11.41 -9.43
C HIS A 57 -2.40 -10.22 -10.24
N ARG A 58 -3.06 -10.46 -11.38
CA ARG A 58 -3.52 -9.38 -12.26
C ARG A 58 -4.65 -8.57 -11.62
N ILE A 59 -4.51 -7.24 -11.70
CA ILE A 59 -5.56 -6.27 -11.42
C ILE A 59 -5.55 -5.21 -12.53
N ALA A 60 -6.71 -4.68 -12.95
CA ALA A 60 -6.74 -3.63 -13.95
C ALA A 60 -6.13 -2.31 -13.41
N PRO A 61 -5.42 -1.51 -14.22
CA PRO A 61 -5.02 -0.16 -13.82
C PRO A 61 -6.25 0.74 -13.62
N PHE A 62 -6.10 1.88 -12.95
CA PHE A 62 -7.16 2.87 -12.84
C PHE A 62 -7.20 3.72 -14.12
N SER A 63 -8.32 3.74 -14.82
CA SER A 63 -8.50 4.59 -15.99
C SER A 63 -9.01 5.97 -15.60
N PHE A 64 -8.65 7.00 -16.38
CA PHE A 64 -9.13 8.36 -16.21
C PHE A 64 -9.32 9.06 -17.57
N THR A 65 -10.11 10.14 -17.60
CA THR A 65 -10.39 10.91 -18.83
C THR A 65 -9.88 12.35 -18.77
N ASP A 66 -9.67 12.87 -17.59
CA ASP A 66 -9.16 14.22 -17.31
C ASP A 66 -7.65 14.37 -17.63
N ALA A 67 -7.08 15.53 -17.33
CA ALA A 67 -5.63 15.74 -17.49
C ALA A 67 -4.86 14.81 -16.54
N PRO A 68 -3.74 14.21 -16.97
CA PRO A 68 -2.98 13.24 -16.14
C PRO A 68 -2.59 13.78 -14.77
N THR A 69 -2.18 15.05 -14.70
CA THR A 69 -1.82 15.71 -13.43
C THR A 69 -3.02 15.88 -12.51
N VAL A 70 -4.21 16.15 -13.06
CA VAL A 70 -5.45 16.28 -12.29
C VAL A 70 -5.88 14.93 -11.73
N ALA A 71 -5.87 13.89 -12.57
CA ALA A 71 -6.19 12.53 -12.16
C ALA A 71 -5.26 12.05 -11.03
N PHE A 72 -3.96 12.28 -11.18
CA PHE A 72 -2.98 11.84 -10.18
C PHE A 72 -3.11 12.63 -8.87
N ALA A 73 -3.37 13.94 -8.93
CA ALA A 73 -3.65 14.76 -7.75
C ALA A 73 -4.92 14.30 -7.02
N ARG A 74 -5.99 13.91 -7.76
CA ARG A 74 -7.22 13.36 -7.20
C ARG A 74 -6.96 12.05 -6.46
N LEU A 75 -6.16 11.12 -7.03
CA LEU A 75 -5.76 9.89 -6.33
C LEU A 75 -4.97 10.21 -5.06
N THR A 76 -3.99 11.12 -5.15
CA THR A 76 -3.18 11.54 -4.00
C THR A 76 -4.06 12.08 -2.87
N GLN A 77 -4.99 12.96 -3.19
CA GLN A 77 -5.92 13.55 -2.22
C GLN A 77 -6.83 12.48 -1.57
N LEU A 78 -7.34 11.55 -2.38
CA LEU A 78 -8.14 10.43 -1.90
C LEU A 78 -7.37 9.56 -0.91
N LEU A 79 -6.11 9.23 -1.22
CA LEU A 79 -5.24 8.45 -0.34
C LEU A 79 -4.91 9.19 0.97
N ARG A 80 -4.71 10.51 0.93
CA ARG A 80 -4.49 11.34 2.13
C ARG A 80 -5.70 11.38 3.07
N GLN A 81 -6.90 11.22 2.54
CA GLN A 81 -8.13 11.23 3.35
C GLN A 81 -8.44 9.87 4.00
N ARG A 82 -7.75 8.81 3.62
CA ARG A 82 -7.94 7.47 4.18
C ARG A 82 -7.21 7.33 5.51
N SER A 83 -7.91 6.88 6.54
CA SER A 83 -7.34 6.63 7.86
C SER A 83 -6.38 5.42 7.90
N ASP A 84 -6.50 4.49 6.92
CA ASP A 84 -5.66 3.31 6.81
C ASP A 84 -4.44 3.51 5.89
N ALA A 85 -4.26 4.69 5.28
CA ALA A 85 -3.21 4.98 4.32
C ALA A 85 -2.19 6.01 4.87
N THR A 86 -0.91 5.77 4.59
CA THR A 86 0.18 6.71 4.86
C THR A 86 1.04 6.83 3.59
N ILE A 87 1.12 8.01 3.01
CA ILE A 87 2.00 8.27 1.87
C ILE A 87 3.45 8.30 2.36
N ILE A 88 4.28 7.42 1.82
CA ILE A 88 5.69 7.25 2.18
C ILE A 88 6.60 7.99 1.20
N GLU A 89 6.21 7.99 -0.08
CA GLU A 89 6.95 8.65 -1.15
C GLU A 89 5.96 9.26 -2.13
N GLU A 90 6.22 10.50 -2.55
CA GLU A 90 5.44 11.22 -3.53
C GLU A 90 6.39 11.89 -4.51
N GLY A 91 6.26 11.56 -5.79
CA GLY A 91 7.05 12.10 -6.88
C GLY A 91 6.19 12.44 -8.09
N SER A 92 6.84 12.91 -9.16
CA SER A 92 6.17 13.24 -10.42
C SER A 92 5.61 11.99 -11.09
N GLY A 93 4.35 11.66 -10.80
CA GLY A 93 3.65 10.49 -11.35
C GLY A 93 3.91 9.18 -10.62
N TYR A 94 4.49 9.20 -9.42
CA TYR A 94 4.69 8.02 -8.59
C TYR A 94 4.27 8.26 -7.15
N LEU A 95 3.55 7.32 -6.57
CA LEU A 95 3.21 7.29 -5.13
C LEU A 95 3.57 5.93 -4.56
N ARG A 96 4.15 5.94 -3.36
CA ARG A 96 4.28 4.78 -2.48
C ARG A 96 3.50 5.02 -1.20
N VAL A 97 2.67 4.06 -0.84
CA VAL A 97 1.71 4.19 0.25
C VAL A 97 1.77 2.93 1.12
N GLU A 98 1.85 3.11 2.42
CA GLU A 98 1.58 2.02 3.37
C GLU A 98 0.08 1.98 3.64
N LEU A 99 -0.52 0.82 3.42
CA LEU A 99 -1.92 0.52 3.73
C LEU A 99 -1.96 -0.42 4.93
N ARG A 100 -2.60 0.01 6.02
CA ARG A 100 -2.55 -0.68 7.31
C ARG A 100 -3.87 -1.35 7.66
N THR A 101 -3.76 -2.52 8.26
CA THR A 101 -4.80 -3.11 9.10
C THR A 101 -4.32 -3.10 10.55
N THR A 102 -5.11 -3.65 11.47
CA THR A 102 -4.69 -3.76 12.88
C THR A 102 -3.37 -4.53 13.05
N LEU A 103 -3.12 -5.54 12.21
CA LEU A 103 -1.99 -6.47 12.36
C LEU A 103 -0.96 -6.39 11.24
N PHE A 104 -1.34 -5.93 10.05
CA PHE A 104 -0.50 -6.03 8.85
C PHE A 104 -0.32 -4.68 8.16
N VAL A 105 0.79 -4.58 7.47
CA VAL A 105 1.10 -3.46 6.57
C VAL A 105 1.29 -4.02 5.16
N ASP A 106 0.58 -3.41 4.21
CA ASP A 106 0.74 -3.66 2.79
C ASP A 106 1.43 -2.45 2.14
N ASP A 107 2.37 -2.70 1.25
CA ASP A 107 3.00 -1.64 0.45
C ASP A 107 2.27 -1.54 -0.89
N ALA A 108 1.63 -0.41 -1.13
CA ALA A 108 0.99 -0.06 -2.39
C ALA A 108 1.81 0.97 -3.16
N GLU A 109 1.86 0.80 -4.48
CA GLU A 109 2.53 1.69 -5.41
C GLU A 109 1.58 2.08 -6.53
N PHE A 110 1.64 3.34 -6.96
CA PHE A 110 0.85 3.88 -8.05
C PHE A 110 1.78 4.63 -9.02
N LEU A 111 1.66 4.33 -10.30
CA LEU A 111 2.48 4.92 -11.37
C LEU A 111 1.58 5.47 -12.47
N LEU A 112 1.68 6.76 -12.72
CA LEU A 112 0.94 7.45 -13.78
C LEU A 112 1.51 7.13 -15.16
N ASP A 113 0.68 6.62 -16.05
CA ASP A 113 0.90 6.57 -17.50
C ASP A 113 -0.04 7.57 -18.17
N GLY A 114 0.48 8.77 -18.41
CA GLY A 114 -0.32 9.86 -18.97
C GLY A 114 -0.70 9.64 -20.45
N GLU A 115 0.11 8.89 -21.20
CA GLU A 115 -0.16 8.59 -22.61
C GLU A 115 -1.33 7.61 -22.76
N LYS A 116 -1.33 6.56 -21.95
CA LYS A 116 -2.42 5.55 -21.94
C LYS A 116 -3.62 5.97 -21.11
N LYS A 117 -3.58 7.12 -20.43
CA LYS A 117 -4.65 7.57 -19.54
C LYS A 117 -5.00 6.55 -18.44
N VAL A 118 -3.96 5.98 -17.83
CA VAL A 118 -4.11 5.02 -16.73
C VAL A 118 -3.14 5.32 -15.60
N ILE A 119 -3.48 4.87 -14.39
CA ILE A 119 -2.57 4.79 -13.26
C ILE A 119 -2.35 3.31 -12.99
N HIS A 120 -1.14 2.83 -13.23
CA HIS A 120 -0.71 1.49 -12.87
C HIS A 120 -0.60 1.34 -11.37
N LEU A 121 -0.81 0.14 -10.87
CA LEU A 121 -0.83 -0.11 -9.43
C LEU A 121 -0.26 -1.48 -9.08
N ARG A 122 0.30 -1.54 -7.89
CA ARG A 122 0.76 -2.75 -7.23
C ARG A 122 0.46 -2.65 -5.74
N SER A 123 0.08 -3.75 -5.11
CA SER A 123 -0.02 -3.82 -3.65
C SER A 123 0.37 -5.21 -3.17
N ALA A 124 1.21 -5.28 -2.15
CA ALA A 124 1.69 -6.54 -1.60
C ALA A 124 1.83 -6.46 -0.07
N SER A 125 1.44 -7.52 0.61
CA SER A 125 1.66 -7.64 2.06
C SER A 125 3.13 -7.91 2.37
N ARG A 126 3.64 -7.26 3.43
CA ARG A 126 5.01 -7.48 3.91
C ARG A 126 5.22 -8.85 4.50
N LEU A 127 4.20 -9.38 5.15
CA LEU A 127 4.23 -10.64 5.87
C LEU A 127 3.11 -11.57 5.42
N GLY A 128 3.36 -12.86 5.60
CA GLY A 128 2.40 -13.92 5.33
C GLY A 128 2.41 -14.39 3.88
N TYR A 129 1.96 -15.64 3.69
CA TYR A 129 1.84 -16.25 2.36
C TYR A 129 0.61 -15.76 1.62
N SER A 130 -0.52 -15.60 2.32
CA SER A 130 -1.79 -15.14 1.74
C SER A 130 -2.37 -13.99 2.55
N ASP A 131 -2.97 -13.01 1.86
CA ASP A 131 -3.70 -11.88 2.43
C ASP A 131 -5.22 -12.07 2.36
N LEU A 132 -5.68 -13.25 1.95
CA LEU A 132 -7.09 -13.57 1.72
C LEU A 132 -7.79 -12.60 0.74
N GLY A 133 -7.05 -12.07 -0.23
CA GLY A 133 -7.55 -11.12 -1.22
C GLY A 133 -7.68 -9.68 -0.72
N LYS A 134 -7.09 -9.35 0.43
CA LYS A 134 -7.20 -8.01 1.05
C LYS A 134 -6.60 -6.91 0.18
N ASN A 135 -5.42 -7.15 -0.42
CA ASN A 135 -4.81 -6.18 -1.33
C ASN A 135 -5.73 -5.87 -2.52
N ARG A 136 -6.29 -6.88 -3.16
CA ARG A 136 -7.24 -6.70 -4.27
C ARG A 136 -8.48 -5.93 -3.84
N SER A 137 -9.15 -6.38 -2.79
CA SER A 137 -10.37 -5.74 -2.28
C SER A 137 -10.16 -4.25 -1.98
N ARG A 138 -9.05 -3.91 -1.30
CA ARG A 138 -8.73 -2.53 -0.95
C ARG A 138 -8.44 -1.66 -2.18
N LEU A 139 -7.71 -2.17 -3.17
CA LEU A 139 -7.48 -1.44 -4.40
C LEU A 139 -8.77 -1.23 -5.21
N GLU A 140 -9.70 -2.18 -5.20
CA GLU A 140 -11.03 -1.99 -5.83
C GLU A 140 -11.89 -0.96 -5.08
N GLU A 141 -11.81 -0.89 -3.75
CA GLU A 141 -12.44 0.19 -2.97
C GLU A 141 -11.88 1.56 -3.36
N ILE A 142 -10.54 1.66 -3.50
CA ILE A 142 -9.87 2.89 -3.94
C ILE A 142 -10.28 3.24 -5.38
N ARG A 143 -10.35 2.26 -6.29
CA ARG A 143 -10.84 2.45 -7.66
C ARG A 143 -12.25 3.03 -7.69
N ALA A 144 -13.16 2.44 -6.91
CA ALA A 144 -14.55 2.89 -6.85
C ALA A 144 -14.68 4.33 -6.34
N ALA A 145 -13.82 4.75 -5.42
CA ALA A 145 -13.78 6.12 -4.93
C ALA A 145 -13.11 7.09 -5.93
N PHE A 146 -12.07 6.64 -6.65
CA PHE A 146 -11.35 7.41 -7.67
C PHE A 146 -12.21 7.70 -8.92
N SER A 147 -13.11 6.78 -9.27
CA SER A 147 -13.97 6.87 -10.47
C SER A 147 -15.22 7.72 -10.29
N ARG A 148 -15.45 8.29 -9.10
CA ARG A 148 -16.57 9.21 -8.80
C ARG A 148 -16.21 10.63 -9.15
#